data_d77b4c04875140712a27bd4f5536b1f4
#
_entry.id   d77b4c04875140712a27bd4f5536b1f4
#
_cell.length_a   1.000
_cell.length_b   1.000
_cell.length_c   1.000
_cell.angle_alpha   90.00
_cell.angle_beta   90.00
_cell.angle_gamma   90.00
#
_symmetry.space_group_name_H-M   'P 1'
#
loop_
_entity.id
_entity.type
_entity.pdbx_description
1 polymer ?
#
loop_
_entity_poly.entity_id
_entity_poly.type
_entity_poly.pdbx_seq_one_letter_code
_entity_poly.pdbx_strand_id
1 'polypeptide(L)'
;MRVDIYMPRLDVAFKEGPVPEARGPIAPIRVHWVKFLESLRNRHQELGHEVRVIEIPLWQITTDFVKDTSQMADRIYIPHKMRENWWLDERVHYYMQMVIPNIFSIDNQGWCATASSYPIRPDGDAHSGVYEMLRARIFTNTSKFDQPDHKETDLEPGYVFFPCQLPHDETIKYHSDVEVADALKGTIEWVRNYNFYHTDKKRHIVIKGHPVNPGAMHYLRQVYADLLPDMDGRAHWIDDMSIHQLIANAKVVVTVNSGVGLEAILHGKSVFTFGRADYDTVSVTCPESLQENYKPAALEPSYRDMNEEDIYLYKKFIDSWYNTHYDYENEKTFEKIK
;
A
#
# COMPACT_ATOMS: atom_id res chain seq x y z
N MET A 1 12.33 19.54 -24.31
CA MET A 1 12.94 18.30 -23.80
C MET A 1 12.38 17.11 -24.55
N ARG A 2 13.16 16.03 -24.67
CA ARG A 2 12.67 14.73 -25.12
C ARG A 2 12.35 13.85 -23.93
N VAL A 3 11.13 13.33 -23.90
CA VAL A 3 10.59 12.56 -22.78
C VAL A 3 10.22 11.16 -23.25
N ASP A 4 10.76 10.14 -22.61
CA ASP A 4 10.43 8.75 -22.86
C ASP A 4 9.57 8.20 -21.69
N ILE A 5 8.42 7.65 -22.02
CA ILE A 5 7.49 7.05 -21.04
C ILE A 5 7.38 5.55 -21.38
N TYR A 6 7.88 4.71 -20.50
CA TYR A 6 7.74 3.27 -20.62
C TYR A 6 6.39 2.84 -20.04
N MET A 7 5.51 2.36 -20.90
CA MET A 7 4.19 1.86 -20.55
C MET A 7 4.18 0.33 -20.62
N PRO A 8 3.94 -0.39 -19.51
CA PRO A 8 3.80 -1.83 -19.56
C PRO A 8 2.63 -2.24 -20.45
N ARG A 9 2.86 -3.19 -21.34
CA ARG A 9 1.79 -3.89 -22.08
C ARG A 9 1.02 -4.76 -21.10
N LEU A 10 0.07 -4.16 -20.42
CA LEU A 10 -0.67 -4.78 -19.32
C LEU A 10 -1.48 -6.01 -19.77
N ASP A 11 -1.94 -6.01 -21.03
CA ASP A 11 -2.63 -7.16 -21.63
C ASP A 11 -1.69 -8.38 -21.78
N VAL A 12 -0.43 -8.15 -22.15
CA VAL A 12 0.59 -9.20 -22.30
C VAL A 12 1.16 -9.58 -20.92
N ALA A 13 1.50 -8.59 -20.10
CA ALA A 13 2.07 -8.83 -18.77
C ALA A 13 1.20 -9.74 -17.90
N PHE A 14 -0.13 -9.65 -18.08
CA PHE A 14 -1.08 -10.47 -17.33
C PHE A 14 -1.48 -11.77 -18.04
N LYS A 15 -1.23 -11.90 -19.34
CA LYS A 15 -1.42 -13.17 -20.06
C LYS A 15 -0.27 -14.14 -19.87
N GLU A 16 0.96 -13.62 -19.77
CA GLU A 16 2.19 -14.41 -19.66
C GLU A 16 2.62 -14.64 -18.20
N GLY A 17 1.93 -14.04 -17.23
CA GLY A 17 2.19 -14.25 -15.81
C GLY A 17 1.89 -15.68 -15.37
N PRO A 18 2.53 -16.18 -14.30
CA PRO A 18 2.42 -17.55 -13.83
C PRO A 18 0.99 -17.94 -13.37
N VAL A 19 0.04 -17.01 -13.34
CA VAL A 19 -1.34 -17.24 -12.88
C VAL A 19 -2.36 -16.70 -13.89
N PRO A 20 -2.87 -17.53 -14.83
CA PRO A 20 -3.89 -17.12 -15.78
C PRO A 20 -5.19 -16.60 -15.14
N GLU A 21 -5.46 -16.98 -13.91
CA GLU A 21 -6.69 -16.70 -13.15
C GLU A 21 -6.71 -15.29 -12.54
N ALA A 22 -5.57 -14.60 -12.47
CA ALA A 22 -5.47 -13.25 -11.92
C ALA A 22 -6.12 -12.14 -12.78
N ARG A 23 -6.93 -12.48 -13.76
CA ARG A 23 -7.51 -11.53 -14.72
C ARG A 23 -8.60 -10.64 -14.13
N GLY A 24 -9.39 -11.16 -13.19
CA GLY A 24 -10.53 -10.45 -12.62
C GLY A 24 -10.09 -9.23 -11.78
N PRO A 25 -9.32 -9.43 -10.70
CA PRO A 25 -8.98 -8.35 -9.75
C PRO A 25 -8.01 -7.31 -10.31
N ILE A 26 -7.34 -7.57 -11.45
CA ILE A 26 -6.33 -6.68 -12.03
C ILE A 26 -6.92 -5.75 -13.11
N ALA A 27 -8.11 -6.03 -13.62
CA ALA A 27 -8.73 -5.22 -14.66
C ALA A 27 -8.88 -3.72 -14.28
N PRO A 28 -9.29 -3.35 -13.06
CA PRO A 28 -9.34 -1.96 -12.63
C PRO A 28 -7.96 -1.27 -12.66
N ILE A 29 -6.91 -1.97 -12.26
CA ILE A 29 -5.54 -1.43 -12.25
C ILE A 29 -5.14 -0.95 -13.63
N ARG A 30 -5.44 -1.69 -14.69
CA ARG A 30 -5.11 -1.32 -16.08
C ARG A 30 -5.70 0.01 -16.51
N VAL A 31 -6.98 0.23 -16.18
CA VAL A 31 -7.68 1.47 -16.55
C VAL A 31 -6.99 2.67 -15.90
N HIS A 32 -6.63 2.57 -14.64
CA HIS A 32 -5.98 3.65 -13.90
C HIS A 32 -4.57 3.93 -14.42
N TRP A 33 -3.80 2.90 -14.77
CA TRP A 33 -2.47 3.07 -15.36
C TRP A 33 -2.53 3.79 -16.70
N VAL A 34 -3.44 3.40 -17.59
CA VAL A 34 -3.61 4.05 -18.90
C VAL A 34 -3.97 5.52 -18.71
N LYS A 35 -4.96 5.84 -17.87
CA LYS A 35 -5.39 7.22 -17.61
C LYS A 35 -4.25 8.07 -17.03
N PHE A 36 -3.51 7.55 -16.07
CA PHE A 36 -2.37 8.24 -15.48
C PHE A 36 -1.28 8.55 -16.53
N LEU A 37 -0.89 7.56 -17.34
CA LEU A 37 0.14 7.73 -18.35
C LEU A 37 -0.30 8.66 -19.48
N GLU A 38 -1.59 8.68 -19.82
CA GLU A 38 -2.17 9.65 -20.74
C GLU A 38 -2.10 11.07 -20.17
N SER A 39 -2.46 11.27 -18.90
CA SER A 39 -2.34 12.59 -18.24
C SER A 39 -0.88 13.06 -18.18
N LEU A 40 0.05 12.14 -17.86
CA LEU A 40 1.48 12.42 -17.85
C LEU A 40 1.99 12.85 -19.24
N ARG A 41 1.62 12.09 -20.28
CA ARG A 41 1.95 12.42 -21.67
C ARG A 41 1.40 13.80 -22.09
N ASN A 42 0.13 14.03 -21.83
CA ASN A 42 -0.55 15.28 -22.21
C ASN A 42 0.11 16.46 -21.52
N ARG A 43 0.44 16.36 -20.24
CA ARG A 43 1.15 17.43 -19.51
C ARG A 43 2.49 17.77 -20.15
N HIS A 44 3.29 16.77 -20.53
CA HIS A 44 4.55 17.05 -21.22
C HIS A 44 4.36 17.68 -22.61
N GLN A 45 3.33 17.27 -23.35
CA GLN A 45 3.00 17.87 -24.65
C GLN A 45 2.56 19.33 -24.51
N GLU A 46 1.77 19.67 -23.47
CA GLU A 46 1.41 21.06 -23.14
C GLU A 46 2.63 21.94 -22.86
N LEU A 47 3.66 21.36 -22.25
CA LEU A 47 4.95 22.02 -22.00
C LEU A 47 5.84 22.13 -23.26
N GLY A 48 5.36 21.66 -24.41
CA GLY A 48 6.10 21.70 -25.69
C GLY A 48 7.22 20.63 -25.74
N HIS A 49 7.14 19.57 -24.97
CA HIS A 49 8.13 18.49 -25.01
C HIS A 49 7.82 17.48 -26.12
N GLU A 50 8.86 16.91 -26.72
CA GLU A 50 8.73 15.74 -27.59
C GLU A 50 8.53 14.49 -26.71
N VAL A 51 7.38 13.85 -26.81
CA VAL A 51 7.04 12.69 -25.96
C VAL A 51 6.98 11.42 -26.80
N ARG A 52 7.74 10.41 -26.38
CA ARG A 52 7.70 9.06 -26.93
C ARG A 52 7.15 8.10 -25.89
N VAL A 53 6.07 7.39 -26.20
CA VAL A 53 5.54 6.31 -25.38
C VAL A 53 6.08 4.98 -25.91
N ILE A 54 6.73 4.21 -25.05
CA ILE A 54 7.35 2.92 -25.38
C ILE A 54 6.55 1.83 -24.67
N GLU A 55 5.69 1.17 -25.44
CA GLU A 55 4.79 0.14 -24.93
C GLU A 55 5.39 -1.24 -25.14
N ILE A 56 5.82 -1.89 -24.06
CA ILE A 56 6.46 -3.22 -24.05
C ILE A 56 5.99 -4.03 -22.84
N PRO A 57 6.14 -5.38 -22.87
CA PRO A 57 5.88 -6.20 -21.70
C PRO A 57 6.67 -5.73 -20.47
N LEU A 58 6.03 -5.75 -19.29
CA LEU A 58 6.65 -5.27 -18.04
C LEU A 58 8.01 -5.91 -17.75
N TRP A 59 8.15 -7.19 -18.02
CA TRP A 59 9.40 -7.94 -17.80
C TRP A 59 10.55 -7.56 -18.76
N GLN A 60 10.23 -6.90 -19.88
CA GLN A 60 11.24 -6.38 -20.81
C GLN A 60 11.77 -4.98 -20.45
N ILE A 61 11.09 -4.27 -19.53
CA ILE A 61 11.57 -2.97 -19.03
C ILE A 61 12.73 -3.26 -18.08
N THR A 62 13.92 -3.50 -18.62
CA THR A 62 15.16 -3.71 -17.86
C THR A 62 16.02 -2.47 -17.93
N THR A 63 16.95 -2.32 -16.96
CA THR A 63 17.88 -1.18 -16.93
C THR A 63 18.69 -1.08 -18.22
N ASP A 64 19.19 -2.20 -18.75
CA ASP A 64 19.99 -2.20 -19.97
C ASP A 64 19.14 -1.80 -21.18
N PHE A 65 17.92 -2.36 -21.29
CA PHE A 65 17.00 -1.98 -22.36
C PHE A 65 16.66 -0.47 -22.34
N VAL A 66 16.38 0.08 -21.15
CA VAL A 66 16.08 1.51 -20.99
C VAL A 66 17.28 2.36 -21.34
N LYS A 67 18.50 2.00 -20.88
CA LYS A 67 19.76 2.70 -21.24
C LYS A 67 19.96 2.75 -22.75
N ASP A 68 19.81 1.61 -23.43
CA ASP A 68 20.04 1.52 -24.87
C ASP A 68 18.97 2.29 -25.68
N THR A 69 17.70 2.19 -25.25
CA THR A 69 16.58 2.76 -25.99
C THR A 69 16.41 4.27 -25.77
N SER A 70 16.78 4.78 -24.61
CA SER A 70 16.54 6.16 -24.16
C SER A 70 17.82 7.01 -24.01
N GLN A 71 18.87 6.71 -24.79
CA GLN A 71 20.13 7.45 -24.74
C GLN A 71 19.96 8.95 -24.95
N MET A 72 19.02 9.34 -25.82
CA MET A 72 18.77 10.74 -26.20
C MET A 72 17.61 11.40 -25.42
N ALA A 73 17.05 10.72 -24.43
CA ALA A 73 15.97 11.28 -23.61
C ALA A 73 16.54 12.20 -22.52
N ASP A 74 15.90 13.34 -22.33
CA ASP A 74 16.20 14.27 -21.23
C ASP A 74 15.49 13.83 -19.93
N ARG A 75 14.35 13.10 -20.08
CA ARG A 75 13.58 12.54 -18.96
C ARG A 75 12.99 11.19 -19.33
N ILE A 76 13.00 10.27 -18.39
CA ILE A 76 12.60 8.88 -18.59
C ILE A 76 11.67 8.48 -17.45
N TYR A 77 10.47 7.99 -17.77
CA TYR A 77 9.53 7.45 -16.79
C TYR A 77 9.44 5.94 -16.92
N ILE A 78 9.67 5.23 -15.82
CA ILE A 78 9.60 3.77 -15.75
C ILE A 78 8.79 3.30 -14.53
N PRO A 79 8.15 2.12 -14.59
CA PRO A 79 7.46 1.57 -13.43
C PRO A 79 8.44 1.19 -12.32
N HIS A 80 7.99 1.19 -11.09
CA HIS A 80 8.77 1.00 -9.85
C HIS A 80 9.52 -0.34 -9.71
N LYS A 81 9.24 -1.33 -10.52
CA LYS A 81 9.72 -2.72 -10.43
C LYS A 81 11.23 -2.94 -10.51
N MET A 82 12.04 -1.93 -10.72
CA MET A 82 13.40 -2.07 -11.28
C MET A 82 14.53 -2.00 -10.26
N ARG A 83 14.29 -2.14 -8.93
CA ARG A 83 15.31 -1.84 -7.94
C ARG A 83 16.56 -2.74 -7.97
N GLU A 84 16.45 -3.99 -8.34
CA GLU A 84 17.60 -4.91 -8.40
C GLU A 84 18.67 -4.44 -9.39
N ASN A 85 18.23 -3.71 -10.42
CA ASN A 85 19.05 -3.11 -11.45
C ASN A 85 19.05 -1.59 -11.34
N TRP A 86 19.01 -1.05 -10.12
CA TRP A 86 18.80 0.36 -9.87
C TRP A 86 19.81 1.22 -10.64
N TRP A 87 19.29 2.00 -11.54
CA TRP A 87 20.04 2.96 -12.30
C TRP A 87 19.77 4.36 -11.75
N LEU A 88 20.68 4.85 -10.93
CA LEU A 88 20.66 6.22 -10.43
C LEU A 88 21.13 7.15 -11.55
N ASP A 89 20.18 7.62 -12.33
CA ASP A 89 20.37 8.64 -13.36
C ASP A 89 19.31 9.70 -13.08
N GLU A 90 19.70 10.97 -12.97
CA GLU A 90 18.80 12.08 -12.67
C GLU A 90 17.64 12.24 -13.66
N ARG A 91 17.78 11.67 -14.86
CA ARG A 91 16.74 11.65 -15.89
C ARG A 91 15.65 10.64 -15.60
N VAL A 92 15.91 9.61 -14.78
CA VAL A 92 14.98 8.51 -14.53
C VAL A 92 14.05 8.86 -13.38
N HIS A 93 12.76 8.67 -13.63
CA HIS A 93 11.69 8.86 -12.67
C HIS A 93 10.86 7.57 -12.59
N TYR A 94 10.76 7.04 -11.39
CA TYR A 94 9.95 5.86 -11.11
C TYR A 94 8.51 6.29 -10.82
N TYR A 95 7.54 5.59 -11.39
CA TYR A 95 6.15 5.82 -11.04
C TYR A 95 5.51 4.56 -10.46
N MET A 96 4.63 4.74 -9.48
CA MET A 96 3.92 3.66 -8.81
C MET A 96 2.48 4.06 -8.51
N GLN A 97 1.53 3.15 -8.78
CA GLN A 97 0.15 3.32 -8.35
C GLN A 97 0.03 3.13 -6.85
N MET A 98 -0.61 4.09 -6.19
CA MET A 98 -0.89 4.02 -4.77
C MET A 98 -2.14 3.16 -4.47
N VAL A 99 -2.49 3.01 -3.20
CA VAL A 99 -3.67 2.23 -2.79
C VAL A 99 -4.98 2.89 -3.25
N ILE A 100 -5.01 4.21 -3.36
CA ILE A 100 -6.12 4.94 -3.96
C ILE A 100 -5.91 4.93 -5.48
N PRO A 101 -6.79 4.30 -6.26
CA PRO A 101 -6.50 3.86 -7.64
C PRO A 101 -6.07 4.94 -8.62
N ASN A 102 -6.57 6.16 -8.47
CA ASN A 102 -6.30 7.29 -9.34
C ASN A 102 -5.05 8.10 -8.93
N ILE A 103 -4.37 7.71 -7.85
CA ILE A 103 -3.20 8.41 -7.32
C ILE A 103 -1.92 7.61 -7.60
N PHE A 104 -0.89 8.31 -8.04
CA PHE A 104 0.41 7.77 -8.37
C PHE A 104 1.53 8.58 -7.72
N SER A 105 2.61 7.90 -7.34
CA SER A 105 3.88 8.57 -7.06
C SER A 105 4.70 8.69 -8.34
N ILE A 106 5.49 9.75 -8.44
CA ILE A 106 6.59 9.91 -9.40
C ILE A 106 7.78 10.43 -8.62
N ASP A 107 8.89 9.72 -8.64
CA ASP A 107 10.09 10.12 -7.93
C ASP A 107 11.35 9.62 -8.63
N ASN A 108 12.45 10.41 -8.58
CA ASN A 108 13.71 10.06 -9.23
C ASN A 108 14.67 9.27 -8.32
N GLN A 109 14.36 9.13 -7.04
CA GLN A 109 15.16 8.33 -6.11
C GLN A 109 14.54 6.95 -5.86
N GLY A 110 13.21 6.83 -5.99
CA GLY A 110 12.55 5.57 -5.79
C GLY A 110 11.04 5.66 -5.54
N TRP A 111 10.55 4.81 -4.65
CA TRP A 111 9.15 4.77 -4.23
C TRP A 111 9.05 4.36 -2.76
N CYS A 112 7.91 4.59 -2.12
CA CYS A 112 7.70 4.30 -0.69
C CYS A 112 8.86 4.86 0.16
N ALA A 113 9.46 4.06 1.02
CA ALA A 113 10.54 4.47 1.91
C ALA A 113 11.88 4.81 1.22
N THR A 114 11.95 4.76 -0.11
CA THR A 114 13.13 5.24 -0.87
C THR A 114 12.81 6.45 -1.74
N ALA A 115 11.58 6.94 -1.74
CA ALA A 115 11.23 8.17 -2.43
C ALA A 115 11.93 9.38 -1.81
N SER A 116 12.20 10.42 -2.59
CA SER A 116 12.81 11.66 -2.10
C SER A 116 11.93 12.39 -1.08
N SER A 117 10.62 12.14 -1.11
CA SER A 117 9.65 12.67 -0.14
C SER A 117 9.62 11.93 1.20
N TYR A 118 10.27 10.77 1.30
CA TYR A 118 10.26 9.99 2.54
C TYR A 118 11.29 10.52 3.57
N PRO A 119 10.95 10.57 4.86
CA PRO A 119 9.63 10.34 5.45
C PRO A 119 8.68 11.55 5.25
N ILE A 120 7.45 11.30 4.87
CA ILE A 120 6.43 12.34 4.70
C ILE A 120 6.01 12.85 6.08
N ARG A 121 6.24 14.14 6.35
CA ARG A 121 5.90 14.76 7.62
C ARG A 121 4.46 15.28 7.63
N PRO A 122 3.76 15.23 8.79
CA PRO A 122 2.39 15.73 8.92
C PRO A 122 2.39 17.25 9.15
N ASP A 123 2.90 18.02 8.20
CA ASP A 123 2.99 19.49 8.24
C ASP A 123 2.04 20.19 7.26
N GLY A 124 1.21 19.44 6.55
CA GLY A 124 0.19 19.95 5.64
C GLY A 124 -0.96 20.68 6.35
N ASP A 125 -1.91 21.15 5.54
CA ASP A 125 -3.10 21.86 6.02
C ASP A 125 -4.23 20.87 6.39
N ALA A 126 -4.53 20.74 7.68
CA ALA A 126 -5.63 19.90 8.17
C ALA A 126 -7.02 20.36 7.71
N HIS A 127 -7.15 21.57 7.15
CA HIS A 127 -8.40 22.17 6.69
C HIS A 127 -8.52 22.24 5.16
N SER A 128 -7.57 21.65 4.43
CA SER A 128 -7.58 21.62 2.96
C SER A 128 -8.76 20.86 2.34
N GLY A 129 -9.44 20.02 3.11
CA GLY A 129 -10.52 19.14 2.63
C GLY A 129 -10.03 17.88 1.91
N VAL A 130 -8.72 17.69 1.74
CA VAL A 130 -8.15 16.53 1.04
C VAL A 130 -8.46 15.22 1.78
N TYR A 131 -8.36 15.22 3.11
CA TYR A 131 -8.69 14.05 3.92
C TYR A 131 -10.13 13.59 3.68
N GLU A 132 -11.09 14.51 3.74
CA GLU A 132 -12.51 14.23 3.53
C GLU A 132 -12.79 13.77 2.10
N MET A 133 -12.13 14.38 1.12
CA MET A 133 -12.23 13.99 -0.29
C MET A 133 -11.76 12.54 -0.51
N LEU A 134 -10.57 12.19 -0.01
CA LEU A 134 -10.05 10.83 -0.17
C LEU A 134 -10.85 9.81 0.63
N ARG A 135 -11.29 10.20 1.83
CA ARG A 135 -12.18 9.37 2.65
C ARG A 135 -13.50 9.07 1.96
N ALA A 136 -14.09 10.06 1.28
CA ALA A 136 -15.31 9.84 0.51
C ALA A 136 -15.10 8.81 -0.61
N ARG A 137 -13.95 8.80 -1.27
CA ARG A 137 -13.61 7.79 -2.29
C ARG A 137 -13.57 6.38 -1.72
N ILE A 138 -12.93 6.17 -0.58
CA ILE A 138 -12.85 4.82 0.02
C ILE A 138 -14.21 4.36 0.59
N PHE A 139 -15.07 5.27 1.02
CA PHE A 139 -16.42 4.91 1.49
C PHE A 139 -17.38 4.45 0.39
N THR A 140 -17.02 4.64 -0.88
CA THR A 140 -17.70 4.00 -2.02
C THR A 140 -17.21 2.57 -2.28
N ASN A 141 -16.53 1.95 -1.34
CA ASN A 141 -15.90 0.64 -1.45
C ASN A 141 -14.77 0.56 -2.49
N THR A 142 -14.14 1.71 -2.79
CA THR A 142 -13.07 1.83 -3.80
C THR A 142 -11.71 1.56 -3.17
N SER A 143 -10.97 0.60 -3.72
CA SER A 143 -9.58 0.28 -3.38
C SER A 143 -8.81 -0.08 -4.66
N LYS A 144 -7.50 -0.30 -4.56
CA LYS A 144 -6.65 -0.71 -5.69
C LYS A 144 -7.15 -2.00 -6.38
N PHE A 145 -7.76 -2.88 -5.63
CA PHE A 145 -8.34 -4.14 -6.11
C PHE A 145 -9.85 -4.11 -5.92
N ASP A 146 -10.57 -4.85 -6.78
CA ASP A 146 -12.01 -5.03 -6.64
C ASP A 146 -12.35 -5.56 -5.25
N GLN A 147 -13.35 -4.96 -4.63
CA GLN A 147 -13.82 -5.33 -3.31
C GLN A 147 -15.18 -6.03 -3.41
N PRO A 148 -15.39 -7.10 -2.62
CA PRO A 148 -16.72 -7.66 -2.45
C PRO A 148 -17.69 -6.61 -1.88
N ASP A 149 -18.98 -6.78 -2.13
CA ASP A 149 -20.02 -5.99 -1.48
C ASP A 149 -19.99 -6.17 0.04
N HIS A 150 -20.44 -5.14 0.76
CA HIS A 150 -20.62 -5.24 2.20
C HIS A 150 -21.68 -6.29 2.52
N LYS A 151 -21.43 -7.11 3.53
CA LYS A 151 -22.35 -8.16 3.97
C LYS A 151 -22.47 -8.19 5.50
N GLU A 152 -23.56 -8.76 5.96
CA GLU A 152 -23.75 -9.04 7.39
C GLU A 152 -22.69 -10.04 7.88
N THR A 153 -22.28 -9.88 9.12
CA THR A 153 -21.27 -10.71 9.77
C THR A 153 -21.48 -10.79 11.27
N ASP A 154 -21.17 -11.96 11.84
CA ASP A 154 -21.20 -12.17 13.29
C ASP A 154 -19.86 -11.77 13.96
N LEU A 155 -18.93 -11.16 13.22
CA LEU A 155 -17.69 -10.65 13.80
C LEU A 155 -17.96 -9.49 14.76
N GLU A 156 -17.57 -9.66 16.00
CA GLU A 156 -17.61 -8.58 16.98
C GLU A 156 -16.64 -7.45 16.58
N PRO A 157 -17.10 -6.19 16.49
CA PRO A 157 -16.21 -5.05 16.23
C PRO A 157 -15.14 -4.89 17.31
N GLY A 158 -14.04 -4.22 16.95
CA GLY A 158 -12.94 -3.93 17.88
C GLY A 158 -11.80 -4.95 17.84
N TYR A 159 -11.74 -5.77 16.81
CA TYR A 159 -10.65 -6.75 16.60
C TYR A 159 -9.35 -6.08 16.11
N VAL A 160 -8.26 -6.82 16.21
CA VAL A 160 -7.00 -6.55 15.49
C VAL A 160 -7.17 -7.05 14.06
N PHE A 161 -6.92 -6.20 13.07
CA PHE A 161 -7.02 -6.57 11.66
C PHE A 161 -5.62 -6.70 11.03
N PHE A 162 -5.34 -7.84 10.40
CA PHE A 162 -4.09 -8.11 9.67
C PHE A 162 -4.38 -8.40 8.19
N PRO A 163 -4.26 -7.41 7.29
CA PRO A 163 -4.30 -7.63 5.85
C PRO A 163 -2.97 -8.22 5.38
N CYS A 164 -2.99 -9.44 4.85
CA CYS A 164 -1.81 -10.10 4.31
C CYS A 164 -1.29 -9.38 3.07
N GLN A 165 0.03 -9.26 2.96
CA GLN A 165 0.74 -8.84 1.75
C GLN A 165 1.31 -10.07 1.04
N LEU A 166 1.68 -9.89 -0.24
CA LEU A 166 2.43 -10.92 -0.97
C LEU A 166 3.84 -11.02 -0.37
N PRO A 167 4.28 -12.20 0.10
CA PRO A 167 5.58 -12.34 0.78
C PRO A 167 6.79 -11.92 -0.08
N HIS A 168 6.65 -11.98 -1.41
CA HIS A 168 7.69 -11.63 -2.38
C HIS A 168 7.48 -10.26 -3.04
N ASP A 169 6.55 -9.44 -2.51
CA ASP A 169 6.34 -8.09 -3.00
C ASP A 169 7.60 -7.23 -2.82
N GLU A 170 7.88 -6.37 -3.79
CA GLU A 170 9.06 -5.50 -3.75
C GLU A 170 9.02 -4.52 -2.56
N THR A 171 7.84 -4.13 -2.09
CA THR A 171 7.71 -3.30 -0.90
C THR A 171 8.17 -4.04 0.36
N ILE A 172 7.91 -5.33 0.47
CA ILE A 172 8.46 -6.16 1.56
C ILE A 172 9.96 -6.29 1.41
N LYS A 173 10.43 -6.75 0.25
CA LYS A 173 11.83 -7.05 -0.01
C LYS A 173 12.77 -5.86 0.23
N TYR A 174 12.34 -4.64 -0.07
CA TYR A 174 13.21 -3.45 -0.03
C TYR A 174 12.93 -2.49 1.12
N HIS A 175 11.78 -2.63 1.76
CA HIS A 175 11.36 -1.68 2.81
C HIS A 175 11.00 -2.38 4.13
N SER A 176 11.31 -3.67 4.27
CA SER A 176 11.10 -4.39 5.52
C SER A 176 12.26 -5.35 5.80
N ASP A 177 12.62 -5.44 7.07
CA ASP A 177 13.53 -6.46 7.60
C ASP A 177 12.73 -7.62 8.24
N VAL A 178 11.38 -7.52 8.22
CA VAL A 178 10.45 -8.52 8.77
C VAL A 178 9.64 -9.14 7.63
N GLU A 179 9.65 -10.46 7.56
CA GLU A 179 8.84 -11.23 6.63
C GLU A 179 7.34 -11.18 7.01
N VAL A 180 6.45 -11.28 6.01
CA VAL A 180 5.00 -11.25 6.25
C VAL A 180 4.54 -12.35 7.21
N ALA A 181 5.15 -13.53 7.13
CA ALA A 181 4.85 -14.66 8.01
C ALA A 181 5.22 -14.38 9.46
N ASP A 182 6.38 -13.76 9.70
CA ASP A 182 6.84 -13.39 11.04
C ASP A 182 6.00 -12.26 11.63
N ALA A 183 5.61 -11.28 10.81
CA ALA A 183 4.69 -10.22 11.21
C ALA A 183 3.31 -10.78 11.59
N LEU A 184 2.78 -11.74 10.83
CA LEU A 184 1.53 -12.43 11.13
C LEU A 184 1.63 -13.20 12.43
N LYS A 185 2.70 -14.01 12.59
CA LYS A 185 2.98 -14.78 13.82
C LYS A 185 3.07 -13.86 15.04
N GLY A 186 3.89 -12.80 14.95
CA GLY A 186 4.04 -11.84 16.03
C GLY A 186 2.73 -11.15 16.41
N THR A 187 1.87 -10.86 15.43
CA THR A 187 0.55 -10.25 15.67
C THR A 187 -0.39 -11.23 16.40
N ILE A 188 -0.44 -12.50 15.97
CA ILE A 188 -1.26 -13.54 16.64
C ILE A 188 -0.75 -13.75 18.08
N GLU A 189 0.55 -13.85 18.27
CA GLU A 189 1.17 -14.02 19.61
C GLU A 189 0.89 -12.82 20.51
N TRP A 190 0.91 -11.60 19.96
CA TRP A 190 0.51 -10.41 20.70
C TRP A 190 -0.92 -10.49 21.21
N VAL A 191 -1.88 -10.85 20.34
CA VAL A 191 -3.29 -11.00 20.72
C VAL A 191 -3.45 -12.13 21.76
N ARG A 192 -2.77 -13.26 21.56
CA ARG A 192 -2.78 -14.39 22.49
C ARG A 192 -2.27 -13.98 23.88
N ASN A 193 -1.14 -13.31 23.95
CA ASN A 193 -0.55 -12.86 25.19
C ASN A 193 -1.44 -11.82 25.89
N TYR A 194 -2.02 -10.88 25.13
CA TYR A 194 -3.01 -9.97 25.70
C TYR A 194 -4.19 -10.74 26.32
N ASN A 195 -4.76 -11.71 25.62
CA ASN A 195 -5.90 -12.50 26.08
C ASN A 195 -5.57 -13.38 27.29
N PHE A 196 -4.32 -13.77 27.45
CA PHE A 196 -3.86 -14.50 28.63
C PHE A 196 -3.90 -13.63 29.89
N TYR A 197 -3.49 -12.38 29.80
CA TYR A 197 -3.44 -11.45 30.93
C TYR A 197 -4.77 -10.71 31.18
N HIS A 198 -5.66 -10.64 30.18
CA HIS A 198 -6.92 -9.87 30.22
C HIS A 198 -8.11 -10.78 29.92
N THR A 199 -8.54 -11.56 30.91
CA THR A 199 -9.59 -12.56 30.73
C THR A 199 -10.99 -11.98 30.53
N ASP A 200 -11.22 -10.75 30.98
CA ASP A 200 -12.49 -9.99 30.90
C ASP A 200 -12.65 -9.18 29.62
N LYS A 201 -11.57 -8.96 28.86
CA LYS A 201 -11.54 -8.11 27.65
C LYS A 201 -10.72 -8.76 26.53
N LYS A 202 -11.07 -10.01 26.21
CA LYS A 202 -10.35 -10.76 25.17
C LYS A 202 -10.53 -10.12 23.79
N ARG A 203 -9.45 -10.10 23.02
CA ARG A 203 -9.38 -9.57 21.65
C ARG A 203 -9.51 -10.68 20.63
N HIS A 204 -10.14 -10.36 19.51
CA HIS A 204 -10.12 -11.16 18.30
C HIS A 204 -9.05 -10.66 17.34
N ILE A 205 -8.56 -11.53 16.48
CA ILE A 205 -7.78 -11.16 15.30
C ILE A 205 -8.50 -11.61 14.04
N VAL A 206 -8.61 -10.69 13.09
CA VAL A 206 -9.16 -10.97 11.76
C VAL A 206 -8.03 -10.84 10.75
N ILE A 207 -7.86 -11.85 9.92
CA ILE A 207 -6.82 -11.92 8.90
C ILE A 207 -7.50 -12.01 7.54
N LYS A 208 -7.03 -11.22 6.57
CA LYS A 208 -7.52 -11.28 5.19
C LYS A 208 -6.36 -11.59 4.24
N GLY A 209 -6.53 -12.63 3.42
CA GLY A 209 -5.57 -12.97 2.38
C GLY A 209 -5.51 -11.92 1.25
N HIS A 210 -4.37 -11.87 0.56
CA HIS A 210 -4.21 -10.96 -0.58
C HIS A 210 -5.00 -11.45 -1.81
N PRO A 211 -5.81 -10.60 -2.47
CA PRO A 211 -6.74 -11.05 -3.51
C PRO A 211 -6.07 -11.52 -4.82
N VAL A 212 -4.86 -11.04 -5.11
CA VAL A 212 -4.22 -11.27 -6.42
C VAL A 212 -3.59 -12.65 -6.54
N ASN A 213 -3.09 -13.21 -5.46
CA ASN A 213 -2.40 -14.52 -5.50
C ASN A 213 -2.79 -15.41 -4.32
N PRO A 214 -3.93 -16.11 -4.42
CA PRO A 214 -4.35 -17.06 -3.39
C PRO A 214 -3.32 -18.16 -3.11
N GLY A 215 -2.53 -18.57 -4.11
CA GLY A 215 -1.47 -19.56 -3.94
C GLY A 215 -0.35 -19.09 -3.02
N ALA A 216 0.04 -17.81 -3.09
CA ALA A 216 1.03 -17.24 -2.18
C ALA A 216 0.53 -17.18 -0.72
N MET A 217 -0.79 -17.24 -0.51
CA MET A 217 -1.39 -17.25 0.81
C MET A 217 -1.35 -18.63 1.49
N HIS A 218 -1.02 -19.70 0.76
CA HIS A 218 -1.02 -21.04 1.32
C HIS A 218 -0.07 -21.16 2.51
N TYR A 219 1.14 -20.64 2.39
CA TYR A 219 2.12 -20.63 3.48
C TYR A 219 1.62 -19.81 4.69
N LEU A 220 1.05 -18.65 4.48
CA LEU A 220 0.51 -17.83 5.56
C LEU A 220 -0.71 -18.48 6.23
N ARG A 221 -1.53 -19.22 5.47
CA ARG A 221 -2.62 -20.02 6.05
C ARG A 221 -2.11 -21.17 6.91
N GLN A 222 -0.97 -21.77 6.55
CA GLN A 222 -0.33 -22.78 7.38
C GLN A 222 0.15 -22.18 8.70
N VAL A 223 0.85 -21.04 8.66
CA VAL A 223 1.27 -20.30 9.88
C VAL A 223 0.06 -19.97 10.76
N TYR A 224 -1.04 -19.51 10.16
CA TYR A 224 -2.29 -19.27 10.88
C TYR A 224 -2.83 -20.56 11.52
N ALA A 225 -2.91 -21.65 10.76
CA ALA A 225 -3.46 -22.93 11.23
C ALA A 225 -2.65 -23.51 12.40
N ASP A 226 -1.32 -23.37 12.37
CA ASP A 226 -0.43 -23.86 13.43
C ASP A 226 -0.63 -23.10 14.76
N LEU A 227 -1.06 -21.84 14.71
CA LEU A 227 -1.28 -21.00 15.89
C LEU A 227 -2.74 -20.96 16.36
N LEU A 228 -3.67 -21.46 15.52
CA LEU A 228 -5.11 -21.42 15.80
C LEU A 228 -5.53 -22.12 17.11
N PRO A 229 -4.98 -23.28 17.48
CA PRO A 229 -5.39 -23.98 18.72
C PRO A 229 -5.24 -23.13 19.99
N ASP A 230 -4.29 -22.22 20.01
CA ASP A 230 -3.99 -21.36 21.17
C ASP A 230 -4.88 -20.10 21.25
N MET A 231 -5.75 -19.89 20.25
CA MET A 231 -6.55 -18.66 20.12
C MET A 231 -7.98 -18.77 20.65
N ASP A 232 -8.40 -19.95 21.12
CA ASP A 232 -9.72 -20.15 21.73
C ASP A 232 -10.88 -19.62 20.86
N GLY A 233 -10.85 -19.92 19.53
CA GLY A 233 -11.85 -19.47 18.56
C GLY A 233 -11.83 -17.98 18.23
N ARG A 234 -10.78 -17.24 18.62
CA ARG A 234 -10.71 -15.77 18.43
C ARG A 234 -9.83 -15.33 17.26
N ALA A 235 -9.39 -16.24 16.42
CA ALA A 235 -8.69 -15.96 15.19
C ALA A 235 -9.55 -16.33 13.99
N HIS A 236 -9.71 -15.41 13.05
CA HIS A 236 -10.59 -15.58 11.90
C HIS A 236 -9.83 -15.26 10.62
N TRP A 237 -9.84 -16.18 9.66
CA TRP A 237 -9.33 -15.93 8.31
C TRP A 237 -10.51 -15.68 7.36
N ILE A 238 -10.56 -14.49 6.73
CA ILE A 238 -11.68 -14.02 5.93
C ILE A 238 -11.18 -13.46 4.61
N ASP A 239 -11.57 -14.04 3.49
CA ASP A 239 -11.17 -13.58 2.16
C ASP A 239 -12.29 -12.86 1.40
N ASP A 240 -13.53 -13.12 1.75
CA ASP A 240 -14.74 -12.79 0.99
C ASP A 240 -15.50 -11.56 1.53
N MET A 241 -14.85 -10.73 2.36
CA MET A 241 -15.38 -9.45 2.84
C MET A 241 -14.59 -8.28 2.26
N SER A 242 -15.26 -7.13 2.11
CA SER A 242 -14.62 -5.88 1.74
C SER A 242 -13.53 -5.49 2.73
N ILE A 243 -12.37 -5.02 2.20
CA ILE A 243 -11.30 -4.48 3.03
C ILE A 243 -11.80 -3.30 3.87
N HIS A 244 -12.64 -2.43 3.30
CA HIS A 244 -13.18 -1.27 3.99
C HIS A 244 -14.13 -1.65 5.12
N GLN A 245 -14.94 -2.70 4.93
CA GLN A 245 -15.79 -3.22 5.99
C GLN A 245 -14.97 -3.78 7.16
N LEU A 246 -13.87 -4.50 6.84
CA LEU A 246 -12.98 -5.04 7.86
C LEU A 246 -12.22 -3.94 8.60
N ILE A 247 -11.72 -2.92 7.90
CA ILE A 247 -11.06 -1.77 8.53
C ILE A 247 -12.03 -0.99 9.41
N ALA A 248 -13.24 -0.72 8.93
CA ALA A 248 -14.23 0.08 9.68
C ALA A 248 -14.55 -0.54 11.05
N ASN A 249 -14.60 -1.86 11.14
CA ASN A 249 -14.91 -2.59 12.37
C ASN A 249 -13.65 -2.96 13.20
N ALA A 250 -12.45 -2.75 12.67
CA ALA A 250 -11.22 -2.97 13.42
C ALA A 250 -10.98 -1.90 14.49
N LYS A 251 -10.27 -2.27 15.56
CA LYS A 251 -9.71 -1.34 16.55
C LYS A 251 -8.36 -0.80 16.07
N VAL A 252 -7.55 -1.68 15.53
CA VAL A 252 -6.22 -1.38 15.01
C VAL A 252 -5.98 -2.23 13.75
N VAL A 253 -5.25 -1.67 12.80
CA VAL A 253 -4.76 -2.37 11.62
C VAL A 253 -3.27 -2.61 11.79
N VAL A 254 -2.84 -3.85 11.66
CA VAL A 254 -1.44 -4.26 11.76
C VAL A 254 -0.98 -4.79 10.42
N THR A 255 0.11 -4.26 9.89
CA THR A 255 0.62 -4.67 8.58
C THR A 255 2.14 -4.59 8.53
N VAL A 256 2.76 -5.17 7.51
CA VAL A 256 4.19 -4.93 7.31
C VAL A 256 4.38 -3.48 6.82
N ASN A 257 3.96 -3.18 5.61
CA ASN A 257 4.02 -1.83 5.02
C ASN A 257 2.99 -1.66 3.89
N SER A 258 1.83 -2.31 4.03
CA SER A 258 0.78 -2.31 3.02
C SER A 258 0.16 -0.94 2.82
N GLY A 259 -0.25 -0.62 1.58
CA GLY A 259 -1.13 0.51 1.30
C GLY A 259 -2.45 0.51 2.09
N VAL A 260 -2.88 -0.66 2.58
CA VAL A 260 -4.04 -0.77 3.50
C VAL A 260 -3.86 0.05 4.77
N GLY A 261 -2.61 0.33 5.21
CA GLY A 261 -2.36 1.24 6.31
C GLY A 261 -2.83 2.67 6.01
N LEU A 262 -2.63 3.16 4.78
CA LEU A 262 -3.17 4.45 4.36
C LEU A 262 -4.71 4.47 4.32
N GLU A 263 -5.33 3.37 3.85
CA GLU A 263 -6.79 3.22 3.91
C GLU A 263 -7.28 3.24 5.37
N ALA A 264 -6.56 2.59 6.28
CA ALA A 264 -6.88 2.60 7.71
C ALA A 264 -6.78 4.00 8.33
N ILE A 265 -5.77 4.80 7.96
CA ILE A 265 -5.63 6.21 8.36
C ILE A 265 -6.86 7.02 7.88
N LEU A 266 -7.32 6.82 6.66
CA LEU A 266 -8.51 7.45 6.12
C LEU A 266 -9.81 6.98 6.82
N HIS A 267 -9.83 5.77 7.38
CA HIS A 267 -10.89 5.31 8.28
C HIS A 267 -10.76 5.85 9.72
N GLY A 268 -9.71 6.58 10.04
CA GLY A 268 -9.44 7.07 11.39
C GLY A 268 -9.05 5.95 12.36
N LYS A 269 -8.32 4.94 11.88
CA LYS A 269 -7.86 3.80 12.70
C LYS A 269 -6.39 3.91 13.04
N SER A 270 -5.99 3.45 14.22
CA SER A 270 -4.59 3.23 14.55
C SER A 270 -3.95 2.23 13.60
N VAL A 271 -2.73 2.50 13.17
CA VAL A 271 -1.96 1.62 12.28
C VAL A 271 -0.64 1.26 12.93
N PHE A 272 -0.33 -0.04 12.94
CA PHE A 272 0.96 -0.58 13.38
C PHE A 272 1.69 -1.17 12.17
N THR A 273 2.98 -0.86 12.04
CA THR A 273 3.81 -1.30 10.92
C THR A 273 5.03 -2.06 11.39
N PHE A 274 5.40 -3.13 10.69
CA PHE A 274 6.65 -3.86 10.90
C PHE A 274 7.76 -3.41 9.94
N GLY A 275 7.41 -2.84 8.81
CA GLY A 275 8.31 -2.29 7.80
C GLY A 275 8.12 -0.80 7.61
N ARG A 276 8.93 -0.20 6.75
CA ARG A 276 8.87 1.22 6.39
C ARG A 276 7.78 1.47 5.37
N ALA A 277 6.94 2.47 5.62
CA ALA A 277 5.82 2.86 4.77
C ALA A 277 5.75 4.39 4.62
N ASP A 278 5.05 4.88 3.60
CA ASP A 278 4.86 6.32 3.36
C ASP A 278 4.27 7.04 4.58
N TYR A 279 3.52 6.31 5.41
CA TYR A 279 2.78 6.82 6.56
C TYR A 279 3.46 6.55 7.92
N ASP A 280 4.75 6.24 7.94
CA ASP A 280 5.50 5.93 9.18
C ASP A 280 5.40 7.03 10.23
N THR A 281 5.35 8.29 9.80
CA THR A 281 5.31 9.44 10.72
C THR A 281 4.01 9.55 11.51
N VAL A 282 2.98 8.81 11.13
CA VAL A 282 1.66 8.79 11.79
C VAL A 282 1.19 7.38 12.15
N SER A 283 2.03 6.38 11.96
CA SER A 283 1.81 5.01 12.42
C SER A 283 2.69 4.68 13.63
N VAL A 284 2.39 3.57 14.28
CA VAL A 284 3.23 3.00 15.33
C VAL A 284 4.13 1.95 14.70
N THR A 285 5.43 2.22 14.65
CA THR A 285 6.39 1.23 14.16
C THR A 285 6.60 0.17 15.22
N CYS A 286 6.37 -1.08 14.85
CA CYS A 286 6.67 -2.23 15.70
C CYS A 286 8.20 -2.38 15.79
N PRO A 287 8.80 -2.40 17.00
CA PRO A 287 10.24 -2.52 17.13
C PRO A 287 10.76 -3.83 16.54
N GLU A 288 11.96 -3.81 15.97
CA GLU A 288 12.67 -5.00 15.46
C GLU A 288 12.81 -6.11 16.52
N SER A 289 12.80 -5.74 17.80
CA SER A 289 12.85 -6.65 18.93
C SER A 289 11.60 -7.50 19.18
N LEU A 290 10.57 -7.41 18.33
CA LEU A 290 9.43 -8.33 18.41
C LEU A 290 9.83 -9.79 18.20
N GLN A 291 10.98 -10.04 17.59
CA GLN A 291 11.48 -11.41 17.37
C GLN A 291 12.01 -12.09 18.65
N GLU A 292 12.54 -11.33 19.63
CA GLU A 292 13.18 -11.93 20.82
C GLU A 292 12.57 -11.51 22.16
N ASN A 293 11.97 -10.32 22.29
CA ASN A 293 11.52 -9.79 23.58
C ASN A 293 10.24 -8.95 23.45
N TYR A 294 9.24 -9.46 22.76
CA TYR A 294 7.97 -8.77 22.62
C TYR A 294 7.35 -8.43 23.98
N LYS A 295 7.37 -7.15 24.34
CA LYS A 295 6.60 -6.64 25.47
C LYS A 295 5.27 -6.10 24.92
N PRO A 296 4.15 -6.83 25.07
CA PRO A 296 2.81 -6.39 24.66
C PRO A 296 2.50 -4.97 25.14
N ALA A 297 3.03 -4.60 26.30
CA ALA A 297 2.89 -3.27 26.89
C ALA A 297 3.35 -2.10 26.02
N ALA A 298 4.25 -2.31 25.05
CA ALA A 298 4.72 -1.22 24.19
C ALA A 298 3.66 -0.78 23.17
N LEU A 299 2.75 -1.67 22.74
CA LEU A 299 1.67 -1.38 21.80
C LEU A 299 0.34 -1.00 22.49
N GLU A 300 0.20 -1.29 23.78
CA GLU A 300 -1.02 -1.03 24.54
C GLU A 300 -1.48 0.45 24.51
N PRO A 301 -0.59 1.45 24.68
CA PRO A 301 -1.01 2.85 24.66
C PRO A 301 -1.65 3.28 23.35
N SER A 302 -1.27 2.64 22.23
CA SER A 302 -1.78 2.94 20.88
C SER A 302 -3.00 2.08 20.51
N TYR A 303 -3.34 1.06 21.32
CA TYR A 303 -4.56 0.28 21.17
C TYR A 303 -5.75 0.99 21.85
N ARG A 304 -6.04 2.20 21.43
CA ARG A 304 -7.12 3.05 21.92
C ARG A 304 -7.96 3.58 20.77
N ASP A 305 -9.08 4.17 21.07
CA ASP A 305 -9.79 4.94 20.06
C ASP A 305 -9.01 6.19 19.70
N MET A 306 -9.00 6.53 18.41
CA MET A 306 -8.39 7.75 17.93
C MET A 306 -9.19 8.95 18.46
N ASN A 307 -8.50 9.91 19.02
CA ASN A 307 -9.11 11.16 19.47
C ASN A 307 -9.03 12.26 18.40
N GLU A 308 -9.56 13.44 18.70
CA GLU A 308 -9.57 14.57 17.75
C GLU A 308 -8.16 15.03 17.35
N GLU A 309 -7.19 14.96 18.25
CA GLU A 309 -5.80 15.34 17.98
C GLU A 309 -5.13 14.35 17.01
N ASP A 310 -5.39 13.06 17.19
CA ASP A 310 -4.90 12.02 16.26
C ASP A 310 -5.49 12.22 14.86
N ILE A 311 -6.80 12.47 14.78
CA ILE A 311 -7.47 12.72 13.49
C ILE A 311 -6.97 14.02 12.86
N TYR A 312 -6.68 15.05 13.66
CA TYR A 312 -6.09 16.28 13.16
C TYR A 312 -4.69 16.03 12.56
N LEU A 313 -3.87 15.19 13.23
CA LEU A 313 -2.58 14.77 12.72
C LEU A 313 -2.70 13.99 11.40
N TYR A 314 -3.68 13.09 11.31
CA TYR A 314 -3.98 12.35 10.08
C TYR A 314 -4.37 13.28 8.92
N LYS A 315 -5.19 14.30 9.18
CA LYS A 315 -5.55 15.30 8.16
C LYS A 315 -4.34 16.04 7.63
N LYS A 316 -3.44 16.47 8.50
CA LYS A 316 -2.18 17.13 8.11
C LYS A 316 -1.28 16.20 7.30
N PHE A 317 -1.14 14.95 7.73
CA PHE A 317 -0.36 13.95 7.02
C PHE A 317 -0.93 13.68 5.62
N ILE A 318 -2.23 13.46 5.51
CA ILE A 318 -2.90 13.16 4.23
C ILE A 318 -2.77 14.34 3.26
N ASP A 319 -2.85 15.58 3.73
CA ASP A 319 -2.60 16.75 2.87
C ASP A 319 -1.15 16.78 2.37
N SER A 320 -0.17 16.59 3.26
CA SER A 320 1.25 16.48 2.87
C SER A 320 1.47 15.35 1.87
N TRP A 321 0.91 14.18 2.15
CA TRP A 321 1.02 13.00 1.29
C TRP A 321 0.43 13.28 -0.10
N TYR A 322 -0.78 13.81 -0.18
CA TYR A 322 -1.43 14.14 -1.44
C TYR A 322 -0.62 15.15 -2.26
N ASN A 323 -0.04 16.14 -1.60
CA ASN A 323 0.78 17.16 -2.26
C ASN A 323 2.09 16.62 -2.85
N THR A 324 2.56 15.44 -2.45
CA THR A 324 3.72 14.77 -3.06
C THR A 324 3.33 13.81 -4.20
N HIS A 325 2.04 13.52 -4.39
CA HIS A 325 1.52 12.55 -5.34
C HIS A 325 0.78 13.22 -6.52
N TYR A 326 0.43 12.43 -7.52
CA TYR A 326 -0.23 12.83 -8.77
C TYR A 326 -1.58 12.13 -8.88
N ASP A 327 -2.64 12.91 -8.94
CA ASP A 327 -4.02 12.44 -9.08
C ASP A 327 -4.51 12.76 -10.49
N TYR A 328 -4.68 11.76 -11.35
CA TYR A 328 -5.09 12.01 -12.73
C TYR A 328 -6.54 12.55 -12.86
N GLU A 329 -7.34 12.50 -11.81
CA GLU A 329 -8.64 13.17 -11.73
C GLU A 329 -8.54 14.63 -11.29
N ASN A 330 -7.34 15.09 -10.90
CA ASN A 330 -7.04 16.47 -10.53
C ASN A 330 -5.79 16.96 -11.29
N GLU A 331 -5.99 17.53 -12.46
CA GLU A 331 -4.92 18.00 -13.35
C GLU A 331 -3.94 18.96 -12.68
N LYS A 332 -4.37 19.74 -11.69
CA LYS A 332 -3.49 20.64 -10.93
C LYS A 332 -2.33 19.90 -10.26
N THR A 333 -2.50 18.63 -9.92
CA THR A 333 -1.41 17.84 -9.34
C THR A 333 -0.26 17.61 -10.32
N PHE A 334 -0.51 17.73 -11.64
CA PHE A 334 0.50 17.61 -12.69
C PHE A 334 1.25 18.93 -12.97
N GLU A 335 0.80 20.06 -12.43
CA GLU A 335 1.51 21.35 -12.57
C GLU A 335 2.92 21.33 -11.93
N LYS A 336 3.19 20.39 -11.02
CA LYS A 336 4.52 20.12 -10.47
C LYS A 336 5.52 19.62 -11.51
N ILE A 337 5.05 19.05 -12.61
CA ILE A 337 5.88 18.62 -13.75
C ILE A 337 6.22 19.86 -14.56
N LYS A 338 7.52 20.16 -14.60
CA LYS A 338 8.11 21.33 -15.30
C LYS A 338 8.94 20.86 -16.48
#